data_5d98e0a71db0d32c796b1e710beee48b
#
_entry.id   5d98e0a71db0d32c796b1e710beee48b
#
_cell.length_a   1.000
_cell.length_b   1.000
_cell.length_c   1.000
_cell.angle_alpha   90.00
_cell.angle_beta   90.00
_cell.angle_gamma   90.00
#
_symmetry.space_group_name_H-M   'P 1'
#
loop_
_entity.id
_entity.type
_entity.pdbx_description
1 polymer ?
#
loop_
_entity_poly.entity_id
_entity_poly.type
_entity_poly.pdbx_seq_one_letter_code
_entity_poly.pdbx_strand_id
1 'polypeptide(L)'
;MSALTEKEVLEIFSEGGSLAGKDLTGLNLNRSVLSGVDLSGADIRGINFRGANLSGSNLSNVKSSEGILAEANLRDSDLSGSDLSDTYLMEARLYASDLSHCDLTGSNMSGAFMTGGVNLCDSSLVSANLRGADLSGAIIRKADLTMATLRSVKLIGADASFSDFTSAALNGADMTKTNLSGAKLVKAVLNSSK
;
A
#
# COMPACT_ATOMS: atom_id res chain seq x y z
N MET A 1 11.11 14.54 23.22
CA MET A 1 9.78 14.19 23.78
C MET A 1 9.84 12.70 24.04
N SER A 2 9.22 12.20 25.13
CA SER A 2 9.11 10.74 25.33
C SER A 2 8.17 10.17 24.25
N ALA A 3 8.49 8.96 23.74
CA ALA A 3 7.59 8.25 22.82
C ALA A 3 6.23 8.04 23.51
N LEU A 4 5.13 8.14 22.72
CA LEU A 4 3.79 7.88 23.22
C LEU A 4 3.62 6.39 23.55
N THR A 5 2.77 6.09 24.51
CA THR A 5 2.31 4.74 24.78
C THR A 5 1.05 4.42 23.97
N GLU A 6 0.75 3.14 23.80
CA GLU A 6 -0.50 2.69 23.12
C GLU A 6 -1.75 3.31 23.75
N LYS A 7 -1.77 3.39 25.08
CA LYS A 7 -2.89 3.97 25.84
C LYS A 7 -3.07 5.46 25.52
N GLU A 8 -1.98 6.24 25.54
CA GLU A 8 -2.02 7.67 25.22
C GLU A 8 -2.46 7.92 23.78
N VAL A 9 -2.05 7.08 22.81
CA VAL A 9 -2.51 7.17 21.43
C VAL A 9 -4.03 6.98 21.33
N LEU A 10 -4.58 5.97 22.01
CA LEU A 10 -6.01 5.70 22.01
C LEU A 10 -6.81 6.79 22.75
N GLU A 11 -6.27 7.35 23.81
CA GLU A 11 -6.87 8.48 24.54
C GLU A 11 -6.91 9.73 23.64
N ILE A 12 -5.79 10.11 23.02
CA ILE A 12 -5.73 11.24 22.08
C ILE A 12 -6.76 11.08 20.97
N PHE A 13 -6.85 9.87 20.37
CA PHE A 13 -7.82 9.61 19.32
C PHE A 13 -9.26 9.71 19.81
N SER A 14 -9.58 9.15 20.99
CA SER A 14 -10.94 9.16 21.54
C SER A 14 -11.42 10.57 21.88
N GLU A 15 -10.51 11.48 22.18
CA GLU A 15 -10.77 12.89 22.45
C GLU A 15 -10.83 13.76 21.16
N GLY A 16 -10.69 13.12 19.98
CA GLY A 16 -10.68 13.83 18.69
C GLY A 16 -9.37 14.54 18.40
N GLY A 17 -8.29 14.22 19.11
CA GLY A 17 -6.97 14.78 18.90
C GLY A 17 -6.27 14.19 17.66
N SER A 18 -5.32 14.95 17.11
CA SER A 18 -4.49 14.52 15.98
C SER A 18 -3.22 13.83 16.45
N LEU A 19 -2.83 12.80 15.70
CA LEU A 19 -1.55 12.08 15.84
C LEU A 19 -0.53 12.51 14.77
N ALA A 20 -0.84 13.56 14.00
CA ALA A 20 0.02 14.06 12.94
C ALA A 20 1.42 14.41 13.46
N GLY A 21 2.44 13.97 12.72
CA GLY A 21 3.86 14.21 13.04
C GLY A 21 4.34 13.60 14.36
N LYS A 22 3.56 12.73 15.01
CA LYS A 22 3.96 12.08 16.27
C LYS A 22 4.91 10.91 16.00
N ASP A 23 5.72 10.61 17.01
CA ASP A 23 6.55 9.39 17.05
C ASP A 23 5.74 8.27 17.72
N LEU A 24 5.39 7.26 16.91
CA LEU A 24 4.63 6.07 17.28
C LEU A 24 5.42 4.80 16.96
N THR A 25 6.75 4.92 16.83
CA THR A 25 7.61 3.83 16.42
C THR A 25 7.47 2.60 17.33
N GLY A 26 7.32 1.43 16.71
CA GLY A 26 7.27 0.14 17.40
C GLY A 26 6.04 -0.11 18.28
N LEU A 27 5.04 0.79 18.30
CA LEU A 27 3.83 0.57 19.08
C LEU A 27 3.01 -0.60 18.56
N ASN A 28 2.31 -1.29 19.46
CA ASN A 28 1.40 -2.37 19.13
C ASN A 28 -0.05 -1.91 19.20
N LEU A 29 -0.59 -1.50 18.07
CA LEU A 29 -1.97 -1.06 17.88
C LEU A 29 -2.78 -2.06 17.04
N ASN A 30 -2.44 -3.36 17.16
CA ASN A 30 -3.14 -4.40 16.42
C ASN A 30 -4.63 -4.42 16.77
N ARG A 31 -5.47 -4.60 15.73
CA ARG A 31 -6.93 -4.63 15.83
C ARG A 31 -7.57 -3.39 16.46
N SER A 32 -6.83 -2.30 16.61
CA SER A 32 -7.39 -1.03 17.11
C SER A 32 -8.43 -0.46 16.15
N VAL A 33 -9.35 0.35 16.69
CA VAL A 33 -10.35 1.07 15.89
C VAL A 33 -9.93 2.53 15.85
N LEU A 34 -9.33 2.94 14.72
CA LEU A 34 -8.74 4.26 14.50
C LEU A 34 -9.24 4.87 13.17
N SER A 35 -10.50 4.56 12.80
CA SER A 35 -11.07 5.08 11.54
C SER A 35 -11.12 6.61 11.55
N GLY A 36 -10.66 7.21 10.44
CA GLY A 36 -10.59 8.67 10.30
C GLY A 36 -9.46 9.33 11.08
N VAL A 37 -8.52 8.57 11.65
CA VAL A 37 -7.38 9.14 12.37
C VAL A 37 -6.49 9.98 11.45
N ASP A 38 -6.00 11.11 11.96
CA ASP A 38 -4.95 11.89 11.30
C ASP A 38 -3.58 11.48 11.84
N LEU A 39 -2.83 10.76 11.02
CA LEU A 39 -1.45 10.31 11.23
C LEU A 39 -0.47 11.01 10.27
N SER A 40 -0.89 12.05 9.57
CA SER A 40 -0.08 12.67 8.53
C SER A 40 1.32 13.04 9.02
N GLY A 41 2.34 12.63 8.27
CA GLY A 41 3.75 12.87 8.60
C GLY A 41 4.25 12.17 9.87
N ALA A 42 3.47 11.30 10.52
CA ALA A 42 3.90 10.57 11.71
C ALA A 42 5.02 9.57 11.41
N ASP A 43 5.85 9.30 12.39
CA ASP A 43 6.81 8.21 12.36
C ASP A 43 6.17 6.96 12.97
N ILE A 44 5.83 5.99 12.12
CA ILE A 44 5.17 4.73 12.48
C ILE A 44 6.02 3.53 12.08
N ARG A 45 7.35 3.68 12.01
CA ARG A 45 8.26 2.58 11.66
C ARG A 45 8.16 1.44 12.68
N GLY A 46 8.09 0.22 12.17
CA GLY A 46 7.93 -0.98 13.00
C GLY A 46 6.62 -1.06 13.79
N ILE A 47 5.65 -0.19 13.53
CA ILE A 47 4.34 -0.24 14.19
C ILE A 47 3.60 -1.54 13.85
N ASN A 48 2.80 -2.03 14.77
CA ASN A 48 1.90 -3.15 14.51
C ASN A 48 0.44 -2.66 14.44
N PHE A 49 -0.06 -2.49 13.21
CA PHE A 49 -1.45 -2.20 12.88
C PHE A 49 -2.18 -3.43 12.31
N ARG A 50 -1.69 -4.65 12.56
CA ARG A 50 -2.33 -5.85 12.02
C ARG A 50 -3.82 -5.89 12.34
N GLY A 51 -4.67 -5.97 11.30
CA GLY A 51 -6.13 -6.02 11.45
C GLY A 51 -6.76 -4.75 12.03
N ALA A 52 -6.01 -3.66 12.17
CA ALA A 52 -6.56 -2.37 12.64
C ALA A 52 -7.56 -1.80 11.63
N ASN A 53 -8.54 -1.07 12.13
CA ASN A 53 -9.43 -0.27 11.28
C ASN A 53 -8.90 1.16 11.16
N LEU A 54 -8.32 1.46 10.00
CA LEU A 54 -7.76 2.75 9.60
C LEU A 54 -8.55 3.35 8.43
N SER A 55 -9.80 2.93 8.22
CA SER A 55 -10.59 3.42 7.08
C SER A 55 -10.82 4.93 7.16
N GLY A 56 -10.70 5.60 6.00
CA GLY A 56 -10.86 7.06 5.90
C GLY A 56 -9.79 7.87 6.62
N SER A 57 -8.69 7.26 7.01
CA SER A 57 -7.61 7.93 7.75
C SER A 57 -6.67 8.69 6.83
N ASN A 58 -6.03 9.72 7.36
CA ASN A 58 -4.95 10.44 6.73
C ASN A 58 -3.60 9.87 7.23
N LEU A 59 -2.93 9.09 6.38
CA LEU A 59 -1.59 8.56 6.58
C LEU A 59 -0.61 9.19 5.57
N SER A 60 -0.91 10.35 5.00
CA SER A 60 -0.04 10.97 4.01
C SER A 60 1.34 11.33 4.60
N ASN A 61 2.39 11.08 3.82
CA ASN A 61 3.78 11.35 4.20
C ASN A 61 4.24 10.66 5.51
N VAL A 62 3.63 9.55 5.92
CA VAL A 62 4.12 8.76 7.06
C VAL A 62 5.43 8.05 6.73
N LYS A 63 6.22 7.77 7.76
CA LYS A 63 7.36 6.86 7.69
C LYS A 63 6.92 5.55 8.33
N SER A 64 6.76 4.50 7.52
CA SER A 64 6.21 3.21 7.96
C SER A 64 7.09 2.02 7.58
N SER A 65 8.36 2.25 7.26
CA SER A 65 9.24 1.12 6.91
C SER A 65 9.21 0.04 7.99
N GLU A 66 9.17 -1.23 7.54
CA GLU A 66 9.03 -2.42 8.40
C GLU A 66 7.73 -2.47 9.24
N GLY A 67 6.77 -1.60 8.99
CA GLY A 67 5.46 -1.59 9.65
C GLY A 67 4.62 -2.83 9.30
N ILE A 68 3.80 -3.28 10.25
CA ILE A 68 2.90 -4.43 10.07
C ILE A 68 1.46 -3.92 9.90
N LEU A 69 1.00 -3.82 8.65
CA LEU A 69 -0.35 -3.42 8.28
C LEU A 69 -1.13 -4.59 7.65
N ALA A 70 -0.69 -5.83 7.91
CA ALA A 70 -1.36 -7.02 7.40
C ALA A 70 -2.82 -7.06 7.86
N GLU A 71 -3.75 -7.40 6.95
CA GLU A 71 -5.19 -7.48 7.22
C GLU A 71 -5.84 -6.14 7.65
N ALA A 72 -5.08 -5.02 7.68
CA ALA A 72 -5.62 -3.72 8.06
C ALA A 72 -6.69 -3.24 7.08
N ASN A 73 -7.71 -2.58 7.60
CA ASN A 73 -8.71 -1.89 6.79
C ASN A 73 -8.25 -0.45 6.52
N LEU A 74 -7.74 -0.22 5.33
CA LEU A 74 -7.24 1.07 4.84
C LEU A 74 -8.15 1.65 3.73
N ARG A 75 -9.43 1.26 3.69
CA ARG A 75 -10.38 1.77 2.69
C ARG A 75 -10.50 3.27 2.76
N ASP A 76 -10.58 3.90 1.59
CA ASP A 76 -10.79 5.35 1.47
C ASP A 76 -9.75 6.18 2.23
N SER A 77 -8.55 5.63 2.52
CA SER A 77 -7.47 6.31 3.23
C SER A 77 -6.51 7.01 2.27
N ASP A 78 -5.86 8.05 2.75
CA ASP A 78 -4.77 8.75 2.06
C ASP A 78 -3.43 8.30 2.64
N LEU A 79 -2.61 7.61 1.84
CA LEU A 79 -1.24 7.20 2.15
C LEU A 79 -0.22 7.93 1.26
N SER A 80 -0.66 8.93 0.48
CA SER A 80 0.16 9.56 -0.55
C SER A 80 1.50 10.09 -0.01
N GLY A 81 2.56 9.90 -0.81
CA GLY A 81 3.91 10.36 -0.47
C GLY A 81 4.59 9.64 0.69
N SER A 82 4.04 8.54 1.17
CA SER A 82 4.56 7.81 2.33
C SER A 82 5.72 6.87 1.99
N ASP A 83 6.62 6.70 2.96
CA ASP A 83 7.60 5.61 2.96
C ASP A 83 6.96 4.35 3.55
N LEU A 84 6.60 3.42 2.68
CA LEU A 84 6.04 2.10 2.99
C LEU A 84 7.02 1.00 2.58
N SER A 85 8.31 1.31 2.49
CA SER A 85 9.34 0.33 2.11
C SER A 85 9.40 -0.82 3.12
N ASP A 86 9.59 -2.04 2.61
CA ASP A 86 9.65 -3.27 3.39
C ASP A 86 8.44 -3.51 4.34
N THR A 87 7.34 -2.79 4.14
CA THR A 87 6.12 -2.88 4.94
C THR A 87 5.35 -4.17 4.65
N TYR A 88 4.72 -4.75 5.66
CA TYR A 88 3.88 -5.94 5.56
C TYR A 88 2.42 -5.54 5.40
N LEU A 89 1.89 -5.62 4.17
CA LEU A 89 0.52 -5.26 3.76
C LEU A 89 -0.28 -6.48 3.26
N MET A 90 0.11 -7.71 3.67
CA MET A 90 -0.59 -8.91 3.23
C MET A 90 -2.08 -8.86 3.57
N GLU A 91 -2.94 -9.15 2.58
CA GLU A 91 -4.40 -9.16 2.72
C GLU A 91 -5.00 -7.83 3.22
N ALA A 92 -4.24 -6.73 3.17
CA ALA A 92 -4.76 -5.40 3.52
C ALA A 92 -5.88 -4.99 2.56
N ARG A 93 -6.86 -4.25 3.08
CA ARG A 93 -8.00 -3.75 2.32
C ARG A 93 -7.77 -2.28 1.98
N LEU A 94 -7.37 -2.03 0.74
CA LEU A 94 -6.96 -0.72 0.21
C LEU A 94 -7.99 -0.14 -0.79
N TYR A 95 -9.23 -0.59 -0.76
CA TYR A 95 -10.27 -0.11 -1.68
C TYR A 95 -10.33 1.42 -1.69
N ALA A 96 -10.26 2.03 -2.89
CA ALA A 96 -10.35 3.47 -3.13
C ALA A 96 -9.34 4.32 -2.34
N SER A 97 -8.21 3.74 -1.89
CA SER A 97 -7.15 4.48 -1.21
C SER A 97 -6.19 5.17 -2.18
N ASP A 98 -5.52 6.21 -1.71
CA ASP A 98 -4.46 6.90 -2.44
C ASP A 98 -3.08 6.48 -1.91
N LEU A 99 -2.30 5.81 -2.77
CA LEU A 99 -0.91 5.43 -2.54
C LEU A 99 0.01 6.10 -3.58
N SER A 100 -0.42 7.21 -4.18
CA SER A 100 0.42 7.91 -5.17
C SER A 100 1.70 8.44 -4.53
N HIS A 101 2.78 8.42 -5.31
CA HIS A 101 4.10 8.88 -4.88
C HIS A 101 4.68 8.14 -3.66
N CYS A 102 4.16 6.96 -3.31
CA CYS A 102 4.70 6.13 -2.23
C CYS A 102 5.99 5.42 -2.62
N ASP A 103 6.86 5.21 -1.65
CA ASP A 103 7.88 4.19 -1.73
C ASP A 103 7.34 2.88 -1.12
N LEU A 104 7.05 1.90 -1.98
CA LEU A 104 6.60 0.56 -1.63
C LEU A 104 7.67 -0.49 -1.95
N THR A 105 8.93 -0.05 -2.10
CA THR A 105 10.06 -0.93 -2.44
C THR A 105 10.17 -2.06 -1.43
N GLY A 106 10.26 -3.31 -1.89
CA GLY A 106 10.37 -4.49 -1.04
C GLY A 106 9.13 -4.86 -0.24
N SER A 107 8.05 -4.07 -0.28
CA SER A 107 6.84 -4.33 0.50
C SER A 107 6.18 -5.66 0.15
N ASN A 108 5.52 -6.27 1.13
CA ASN A 108 4.73 -7.48 0.92
C ASN A 108 3.23 -7.17 0.91
N MET A 109 2.65 -7.13 -0.29
CA MET A 109 1.25 -6.83 -0.57
C MET A 109 0.51 -8.08 -1.09
N SER A 110 1.01 -9.29 -0.77
CA SER A 110 0.40 -10.52 -1.29
C SER A 110 -1.05 -10.65 -0.83
N GLY A 111 -1.95 -10.97 -1.77
CA GLY A 111 -3.37 -11.09 -1.51
C GLY A 111 -4.09 -9.79 -1.15
N ALA A 112 -3.44 -8.63 -1.24
CA ALA A 112 -4.08 -7.35 -0.92
C ALA A 112 -5.26 -7.04 -1.86
N PHE A 113 -6.28 -6.37 -1.30
CA PHE A 113 -7.49 -5.96 -2.02
C PHE A 113 -7.38 -4.48 -2.40
N MET A 114 -7.02 -4.23 -3.67
CA MET A 114 -6.66 -2.91 -4.21
C MET A 114 -7.59 -2.49 -5.36
N THR A 115 -8.89 -2.73 -5.19
CA THR A 115 -9.92 -2.38 -6.18
C THR A 115 -10.52 -1.00 -5.91
N GLY A 116 -11.47 -0.58 -6.76
CA GLY A 116 -12.20 0.68 -6.54
C GLY A 116 -11.42 1.92 -6.94
N GLY A 117 -10.47 1.79 -7.87
CA GLY A 117 -9.69 2.93 -8.35
C GLY A 117 -8.54 3.32 -7.42
N VAL A 118 -7.99 2.36 -6.68
CA VAL A 118 -6.74 2.60 -5.92
C VAL A 118 -5.74 3.34 -6.80
N ASN A 119 -5.15 4.40 -6.27
CA ASN A 119 -4.18 5.22 -6.97
C ASN A 119 -2.75 4.85 -6.55
N LEU A 120 -1.96 4.38 -7.49
CA LEU A 120 -0.52 4.06 -7.36
C LEU A 120 0.34 4.88 -8.33
N CYS A 121 -0.19 6.02 -8.82
CA CYS A 121 0.55 6.85 -9.76
C CYS A 121 1.91 7.27 -9.21
N ASP A 122 2.94 7.19 -10.06
CA ASP A 122 4.28 7.67 -9.74
C ASP A 122 4.91 7.03 -8.47
N SER A 123 4.41 5.85 -8.03
CA SER A 123 4.95 5.12 -6.87
C SER A 123 6.05 4.14 -7.27
N SER A 124 6.96 3.84 -6.31
CA SER A 124 7.95 2.77 -6.45
C SER A 124 7.41 1.47 -5.84
N LEU A 125 7.31 0.41 -6.65
CA LEU A 125 6.99 -0.96 -6.22
C LEU A 125 8.16 -1.90 -6.57
N VAL A 126 9.38 -1.38 -6.62
CA VAL A 126 10.57 -2.16 -6.97
C VAL A 126 10.69 -3.36 -6.02
N SER A 127 10.80 -4.56 -6.59
CA SER A 127 10.89 -5.81 -5.83
C SER A 127 9.72 -6.10 -4.89
N ALA A 128 8.62 -5.37 -4.94
CA ALA A 128 7.44 -5.62 -4.13
C ALA A 128 6.80 -6.98 -4.46
N ASN A 129 6.19 -7.62 -3.46
CA ASN A 129 5.44 -8.85 -3.62
C ASN A 129 3.93 -8.58 -3.68
N LEU A 130 3.36 -8.65 -4.89
CA LEU A 130 1.93 -8.48 -5.17
C LEU A 130 1.26 -9.80 -5.57
N ARG A 131 1.84 -10.94 -5.20
CA ARG A 131 1.29 -12.25 -5.59
C ARG A 131 -0.18 -12.37 -5.18
N GLY A 132 -1.06 -12.65 -6.15
CA GLY A 132 -2.49 -12.87 -5.94
C GLY A 132 -3.26 -11.63 -5.50
N ALA A 133 -2.65 -10.45 -5.49
CA ALA A 133 -3.35 -9.20 -5.18
C ALA A 133 -4.41 -8.88 -6.27
N ASP A 134 -5.46 -8.17 -5.88
CA ASP A 134 -6.50 -7.70 -6.80
C ASP A 134 -6.37 -6.18 -7.02
N LEU A 135 -5.80 -5.81 -8.17
CA LEU A 135 -5.63 -4.43 -8.65
C LEU A 135 -6.62 -4.11 -9.79
N SER A 136 -7.77 -4.79 -9.82
CA SER A 136 -8.75 -4.54 -10.89
C SER A 136 -9.25 -3.09 -10.82
N GLY A 137 -9.13 -2.37 -11.95
CA GLY A 137 -9.47 -0.96 -12.06
C GLY A 137 -8.54 0.00 -11.34
N ALA A 138 -7.38 -0.44 -10.84
CA ALA A 138 -6.39 0.42 -10.21
C ALA A 138 -5.73 1.38 -11.21
N ILE A 139 -5.23 2.50 -10.74
CA ILE A 139 -4.48 3.49 -11.50
C ILE A 139 -3.01 3.37 -11.12
N ILE A 140 -2.20 2.76 -12.03
CA ILE A 140 -0.80 2.40 -11.76
C ILE A 140 0.13 3.18 -12.74
N ARG A 141 -0.32 4.34 -13.19
CA ARG A 141 0.38 5.12 -14.21
C ARG A 141 1.76 5.54 -13.72
N LYS A 142 2.79 5.34 -14.59
CA LYS A 142 4.19 5.70 -14.32
C LYS A 142 4.78 5.05 -13.05
N ALA A 143 4.15 4.04 -12.49
CA ALA A 143 4.70 3.31 -11.36
C ALA A 143 5.91 2.46 -11.80
N ASP A 144 6.88 2.30 -10.91
CA ASP A 144 8.03 1.42 -11.11
C ASP A 144 7.75 0.05 -10.44
N LEU A 145 7.49 -0.97 -11.26
CA LEU A 145 7.27 -2.35 -10.83
C LEU A 145 8.47 -3.25 -11.22
N THR A 146 9.65 -2.65 -11.37
CA THR A 146 10.86 -3.39 -11.72
C THR A 146 11.11 -4.51 -10.71
N MET A 147 11.32 -5.74 -11.20
CA MET A 147 11.57 -6.93 -10.40
C MET A 147 10.41 -7.33 -9.45
N ALA A 148 9.26 -6.69 -9.53
CA ALA A 148 8.10 -7.03 -8.70
C ALA A 148 7.58 -8.45 -8.97
N THR A 149 7.06 -9.11 -7.94
CA THR A 149 6.38 -10.40 -8.05
C THR A 149 4.88 -10.19 -8.20
N LEU A 150 4.36 -10.32 -9.42
CA LEU A 150 2.96 -10.12 -9.81
C LEU A 150 2.28 -11.44 -10.22
N ARG A 151 2.74 -12.57 -9.68
CA ARG A 151 2.17 -13.88 -10.04
C ARG A 151 0.70 -13.97 -9.64
N SER A 152 -0.14 -14.38 -10.58
CA SER A 152 -1.61 -14.52 -10.39
C SER A 152 -2.29 -13.21 -9.93
N VAL A 153 -1.69 -12.06 -10.18
CA VAL A 153 -2.28 -10.75 -9.92
C VAL A 153 -3.48 -10.53 -10.85
N LYS A 154 -4.49 -9.83 -10.38
CA LYS A 154 -5.56 -9.31 -11.24
C LYS A 154 -5.33 -7.84 -11.52
N LEU A 155 -5.18 -7.50 -12.80
CA LEU A 155 -5.03 -6.14 -13.32
C LEU A 155 -6.20 -5.77 -14.26
N ILE A 156 -7.34 -6.45 -14.12
CA ILE A 156 -8.46 -6.32 -15.05
C ILE A 156 -8.92 -4.87 -15.14
N GLY A 157 -8.82 -4.27 -16.33
CA GLY A 157 -9.21 -2.88 -16.57
C GLY A 157 -8.36 -1.82 -15.86
N ALA A 158 -7.20 -2.20 -15.31
CA ALA A 158 -6.28 -1.25 -14.69
C ALA A 158 -5.63 -0.32 -15.73
N ASP A 159 -5.27 0.90 -15.32
CA ASP A 159 -4.45 1.81 -16.12
C ASP A 159 -2.99 1.75 -15.66
N ALA A 160 -2.18 0.97 -16.36
CA ALA A 160 -0.75 0.81 -16.14
C ALA A 160 0.09 1.53 -17.23
N SER A 161 -0.47 2.61 -17.81
CA SER A 161 0.22 3.33 -18.86
C SER A 161 1.52 3.96 -18.34
N PHE A 162 2.57 3.86 -19.16
CA PHE A 162 3.93 4.37 -18.88
C PHE A 162 4.63 3.73 -17.67
N SER A 163 4.11 2.65 -17.08
CA SER A 163 4.74 1.95 -15.96
C SER A 163 5.92 1.09 -16.42
N ASP A 164 6.82 0.79 -15.51
CA ASP A 164 7.97 -0.06 -15.75
C ASP A 164 7.81 -1.44 -15.11
N PHE A 165 7.60 -2.47 -15.91
CA PHE A 165 7.53 -3.88 -15.50
C PHE A 165 8.82 -4.64 -15.85
N THR A 166 9.94 -3.96 -15.99
CA THR A 166 11.20 -4.60 -16.34
C THR A 166 11.53 -5.71 -15.34
N SER A 167 11.77 -6.92 -15.84
CA SER A 167 12.05 -8.12 -15.04
C SER A 167 10.95 -8.53 -14.05
N ALA A 168 9.76 -7.99 -14.13
CA ALA A 168 8.63 -8.37 -13.28
C ALA A 168 8.14 -9.79 -13.60
N ALA A 169 7.69 -10.52 -12.56
CA ALA A 169 7.13 -11.86 -12.69
C ALA A 169 5.59 -11.81 -12.77
N LEU A 170 5.04 -11.80 -13.98
CA LEU A 170 3.59 -11.71 -14.27
C LEU A 170 2.94 -13.06 -14.60
N ASN A 171 3.56 -14.18 -14.21
CA ASN A 171 3.04 -15.51 -14.51
C ASN A 171 1.60 -15.67 -14.00
N GLY A 172 0.68 -16.06 -14.89
CA GLY A 172 -0.73 -16.27 -14.57
C GLY A 172 -1.51 -15.00 -14.22
N ALA A 173 -0.95 -13.81 -14.48
CA ALA A 173 -1.65 -12.55 -14.29
C ALA A 173 -2.87 -12.43 -15.22
N ASP A 174 -3.96 -11.87 -14.71
CA ASP A 174 -5.10 -11.48 -15.53
C ASP A 174 -5.03 -9.98 -15.84
N MET A 175 -4.58 -9.67 -17.07
CA MET A 175 -4.42 -8.30 -17.58
C MET A 175 -5.52 -7.94 -18.59
N THR A 176 -6.67 -8.62 -18.51
CA THR A 176 -7.79 -8.38 -19.42
C THR A 176 -8.20 -6.90 -19.37
N LYS A 177 -8.20 -6.23 -20.53
CA LYS A 177 -8.51 -4.79 -20.69
C LYS A 177 -7.57 -3.84 -19.93
N THR A 178 -6.40 -4.28 -19.49
CA THR A 178 -5.39 -3.40 -18.91
C THR A 178 -4.83 -2.44 -19.97
N ASN A 179 -4.72 -1.17 -19.63
CA ASN A 179 -4.03 -0.19 -20.48
C ASN A 179 -2.52 -0.26 -20.20
N LEU A 180 -1.75 -0.79 -21.12
CA LEU A 180 -0.27 -0.88 -21.07
C LEU A 180 0.39 0.11 -22.03
N SER A 181 -0.30 1.16 -22.47
CA SER A 181 0.27 2.14 -23.42
C SER A 181 1.55 2.78 -22.88
N GLY A 182 2.64 2.63 -23.60
CA GLY A 182 3.96 3.17 -23.18
C GLY A 182 4.62 2.41 -22.01
N ALA A 183 4.04 1.32 -21.53
CA ALA A 183 4.65 0.51 -20.48
C ALA A 183 5.89 -0.24 -20.99
N LYS A 184 6.88 -0.44 -20.11
CA LYS A 184 8.07 -1.25 -20.38
C LYS A 184 7.89 -2.65 -19.82
N LEU A 185 8.13 -3.67 -20.64
CA LEU A 185 8.01 -5.10 -20.30
C LEU A 185 9.31 -5.87 -20.56
N VAL A 186 10.46 -5.18 -20.51
CA VAL A 186 11.76 -5.78 -20.80
C VAL A 186 12.04 -6.91 -19.80
N LYS A 187 12.28 -8.12 -20.31
CA LYS A 187 12.50 -9.34 -19.50
C LYS A 187 11.35 -9.69 -18.53
N ALA A 188 10.20 -9.08 -18.66
CA ALA A 188 9.02 -9.52 -17.89
C ALA A 188 8.62 -10.97 -18.26
N VAL A 189 8.19 -11.74 -17.26
CA VAL A 189 7.78 -13.14 -17.46
C VAL A 189 6.25 -13.23 -17.41
N LEU A 190 5.63 -13.51 -18.57
CA LEU A 190 4.18 -13.46 -18.81
C LEU A 190 3.55 -14.84 -19.07
N ASN A 191 4.20 -15.94 -18.66
CA ASN A 191 3.68 -17.29 -18.95
C ASN A 191 2.28 -17.47 -18.35
N SER A 192 1.35 -17.96 -19.18
CA SER A 192 -0.06 -18.19 -18.80
C SER A 192 -0.81 -16.92 -18.35
N SER A 193 -0.34 -15.73 -18.66
CA SER A 193 -1.10 -14.49 -18.45
C SER A 193 -2.19 -14.33 -19.53
N LYS A 194 -3.21 -13.54 -19.22
CA LYS A 194 -4.33 -13.23 -20.13
C LYS A 194 -4.30 -11.77 -20.52
#